data_9e770b80f65c753230101e4bd0058716
#
_entry.id   9e770b80f65c753230101e4bd0058716
#
_cell.length_a   1.000
_cell.length_b   1.000
_cell.length_c   1.000
_cell.angle_alpha   90.00
_cell.angle_beta   90.00
_cell.angle_gamma   90.00
#
_symmetry.space_group_name_H-M   'P 1'
#
loop_
_entity.id
_entity.type
_entity.pdbx_description
1 polymer ?
#
loop_
_entity_poly.entity_id
_entity_poly.type
_entity_poly.pdbx_seq_one_letter_code
_entity_poly.pdbx_strand_id
1 'polypeptide(L)'
;YGEFGSCHRNEPSGALHGILRVRGFTQDDGHVFCTEAQIEPEVRAFHEQALKVYSDFGFTDIQIKIALRPDSRLGDDATWDKAEDALRTALRACGVEWQELPGEGAFYGPKIEYHLKDAIGRTWQLGTMQVDFMMPGRLGAEYVDEHSQKKHPVMLHRAIVGSMERFIGILIEHHAGQFPAWLAPVQ
;
A
#
# COMPACT_ATOMS: atom_id res chain seq x y z
N TYR A 1 7.12 -4.75 11.75
CA TYR A 1 8.38 -5.04 11.05
C TYR A 1 8.43 -4.21 9.78
N GLY A 2 9.62 -3.76 9.37
CA GLY A 2 9.81 -3.01 8.13
C GLY A 2 11.22 -3.23 7.59
N GLU A 3 11.34 -3.18 6.27
CA GLU A 3 12.62 -3.31 5.57
C GLU A 3 12.59 -2.60 4.22
N PHE A 4 13.75 -2.30 3.67
CA PHE A 4 13.91 -2.08 2.24
C PHE A 4 14.26 -3.43 1.60
N GLY A 5 13.21 -4.13 1.13
CA GLY A 5 13.31 -5.51 0.68
C GLY A 5 13.49 -5.61 -0.84
N SER A 6 14.37 -6.52 -1.29
CA SER A 6 14.53 -6.83 -2.71
C SER A 6 13.40 -7.76 -3.16
N CYS A 7 12.61 -7.31 -4.14
CA CYS A 7 11.46 -8.02 -4.69
C CYS A 7 11.69 -8.37 -6.16
N HIS A 8 11.18 -9.53 -6.58
CA HIS A 8 11.24 -9.97 -7.97
C HIS A 8 9.86 -10.41 -8.44
N ARG A 9 9.48 -9.96 -9.64
CA ARG A 9 8.22 -10.34 -10.29
C ARG A 9 8.48 -10.81 -11.71
N ASN A 10 7.82 -11.89 -12.12
CA ASN A 10 7.89 -12.38 -13.49
C ASN A 10 6.98 -11.55 -14.41
N GLU A 11 7.35 -10.28 -14.59
CA GLU A 11 6.63 -9.40 -15.51
C GLU A 11 6.87 -9.83 -16.97
N PRO A 12 5.83 -9.90 -17.81
CA PRO A 12 6.01 -10.15 -19.24
C PRO A 12 6.79 -9.00 -19.87
N SER A 13 7.59 -9.31 -20.89
CA SER A 13 8.48 -8.31 -21.54
C SER A 13 7.72 -7.09 -22.08
N GLY A 14 6.50 -7.29 -22.60
CA GLY A 14 5.65 -6.20 -23.09
C GLY A 14 5.10 -5.27 -22.02
N ALA A 15 5.19 -5.64 -20.73
CA ALA A 15 4.76 -4.80 -19.60
C ALA A 15 5.88 -3.95 -19.02
N LEU A 16 7.13 -4.20 -19.38
CA LEU A 16 8.28 -3.45 -18.86
C LEU A 16 8.27 -2.00 -19.35
N HIS A 17 8.61 -1.05 -18.45
CA HIS A 17 8.55 0.37 -18.77
C HIS A 17 9.66 1.17 -18.06
N GLY A 18 10.85 1.24 -18.65
CA GLY A 18 12.00 1.90 -18.02
C GLY A 18 12.20 1.43 -16.58
N ILE A 19 12.44 2.35 -15.66
CA ILE A 19 12.50 2.06 -14.21
C ILE A 19 11.12 2.09 -13.53
N LEU A 20 10.07 2.49 -14.24
CA LEU A 20 8.72 2.57 -13.69
C LEU A 20 8.05 1.19 -13.55
N ARG A 21 8.45 0.21 -14.37
CA ARG A 21 7.99 -1.18 -14.24
C ARG A 21 9.10 -2.15 -14.63
N VAL A 22 9.69 -2.77 -13.64
CA VAL A 22 10.87 -3.64 -13.73
C VAL A 22 10.59 -5.00 -13.10
N ARG A 23 11.43 -6.00 -13.38
CA ARG A 23 11.32 -7.34 -12.79
C ARG A 23 11.95 -7.45 -11.40
N GLY A 24 13.00 -6.68 -11.14
CA GLY A 24 13.67 -6.60 -9.83
C GLY A 24 13.58 -5.18 -9.30
N PHE A 25 13.10 -4.99 -8.07
CA PHE A 25 12.92 -3.69 -7.46
C PHE A 25 13.05 -3.76 -5.95
N THR A 26 13.26 -2.62 -5.32
CA THR A 26 13.30 -2.49 -3.86
C THR A 26 11.99 -1.91 -3.36
N GLN A 27 11.41 -2.53 -2.35
CA GLN A 27 10.18 -2.08 -1.72
C GLN A 27 10.45 -1.60 -0.29
N ASP A 28 9.80 -0.51 0.11
CA ASP A 28 9.70 -0.05 1.50
C ASP A 28 8.59 -0.85 2.21
N ASP A 29 8.86 -2.12 2.43
CA ASP A 29 7.87 -3.07 2.91
C ASP A 29 7.72 -3.04 4.42
N GLY A 30 6.48 -3.00 4.90
CA GLY A 30 6.16 -2.99 6.32
C GLY A 30 4.96 -3.85 6.67
N HIS A 31 5.05 -4.53 7.82
CA HIS A 31 3.99 -5.39 8.32
C HIS A 31 3.64 -5.01 9.76
N VAL A 32 2.39 -4.65 9.99
CA VAL A 32 1.83 -4.34 11.31
C VAL A 32 0.92 -5.48 11.72
N PHE A 33 1.17 -6.06 12.90
CA PHE A 33 0.29 -7.05 13.51
C PHE A 33 -0.55 -6.35 14.56
N CYS A 34 -1.86 -6.40 14.44
CA CYS A 34 -2.78 -5.65 15.28
C CYS A 34 -4.06 -6.43 15.57
N THR A 35 -4.85 -5.93 16.50
CA THR A 35 -6.24 -6.38 16.70
C THR A 35 -7.15 -5.72 15.67
N GLU A 36 -8.36 -6.26 15.50
CA GLU A 36 -9.35 -5.66 14.60
C GLU A 36 -9.69 -4.20 14.96
N ALA A 37 -9.79 -3.90 16.25
CA ALA A 37 -10.06 -2.54 16.72
C ALA A 37 -8.93 -1.54 16.41
N GLN A 38 -7.73 -2.03 16.11
CA GLN A 38 -6.57 -1.20 15.77
C GLN A 38 -6.44 -0.94 14.26
N ILE A 39 -7.26 -1.57 13.41
CA ILE A 39 -7.16 -1.38 11.94
C ILE A 39 -7.38 0.09 11.58
N GLU A 40 -8.47 0.71 12.03
CA GLU A 40 -8.79 2.10 11.67
C GLU A 40 -7.69 3.08 12.10
N PRO A 41 -7.24 3.12 13.38
CA PRO A 41 -6.19 4.04 13.79
C PRO A 41 -4.85 3.80 13.06
N GLU A 42 -4.50 2.55 12.76
CA GLU A 42 -3.27 2.23 12.00
C GLU A 42 -3.36 2.67 10.54
N VAL A 43 -4.51 2.46 9.89
CA VAL A 43 -4.73 2.93 8.52
C VAL A 43 -4.70 4.45 8.46
N ARG A 44 -5.30 5.14 9.44
CA ARG A 44 -5.27 6.60 9.51
C ARG A 44 -3.85 7.14 9.70
N ALA A 45 -3.10 6.57 10.65
CA ALA A 45 -1.71 6.97 10.88
C ALA A 45 -0.84 6.76 9.63
N PHE A 46 -1.04 5.64 8.92
CA PHE A 46 -0.37 5.40 7.65
C PHE A 46 -0.77 6.41 6.58
N HIS A 47 -2.06 6.71 6.44
CA HIS A 47 -2.57 7.68 5.48
C HIS A 47 -1.92 9.07 5.69
N GLU A 48 -1.92 9.57 6.93
CA GLU A 48 -1.29 10.83 7.28
C GLU A 48 0.21 10.84 6.96
N GLN A 49 0.91 9.75 7.29
CA GLN A 49 2.33 9.60 7.00
C GLN A 49 2.60 9.55 5.49
N ALA A 50 1.81 8.81 4.71
CA ALA A 50 1.98 8.70 3.27
C ALA A 50 1.78 10.05 2.58
N LEU A 51 0.72 10.78 2.94
CA LEU A 51 0.47 12.12 2.38
C LEU A 51 1.59 13.10 2.75
N LYS A 52 2.08 13.04 3.99
CA LYS A 52 3.23 13.86 4.40
C LYS A 52 4.47 13.57 3.56
N VAL A 53 4.82 12.31 3.38
CA VAL A 53 5.97 11.90 2.56
C VAL A 53 5.80 12.40 1.13
N TYR A 54 4.66 12.18 0.49
CA TYR A 54 4.43 12.66 -0.87
C TYR A 54 4.53 14.19 -0.97
N SER A 55 3.97 14.92 0.00
CA SER A 55 4.06 16.37 0.06
C SER A 55 5.50 16.86 0.24
N ASP A 56 6.31 16.21 1.07
CA ASP A 56 7.73 16.54 1.28
C ASP A 56 8.54 16.43 -0.03
N PHE A 57 8.14 15.52 -0.93
CA PHE A 57 8.71 15.36 -2.26
C PHE A 57 8.04 16.22 -3.35
N GLY A 58 7.03 17.04 -3.01
CA GLY A 58 6.37 17.97 -3.92
C GLY A 58 5.13 17.42 -4.61
N PHE A 59 4.65 16.22 -4.27
CA PHE A 59 3.45 15.64 -4.84
C PHE A 59 2.20 16.05 -4.05
N THR A 60 1.21 16.64 -4.73
CA THR A 60 -0.05 17.12 -4.12
C THR A 60 -1.30 16.51 -4.77
N ASP A 61 -1.22 16.04 -6.02
CA ASP A 61 -2.34 15.38 -6.73
C ASP A 61 -2.24 13.86 -6.53
N ILE A 62 -2.85 13.38 -5.45
CA ILE A 62 -2.82 11.96 -5.07
C ILE A 62 -4.21 11.40 -5.20
N GLN A 63 -4.36 10.35 -6.02
CA GLN A 63 -5.61 9.62 -6.16
C GLN A 63 -5.62 8.42 -5.22
N ILE A 64 -6.69 8.30 -4.42
CA ILE A 64 -6.88 7.19 -3.49
C ILE A 64 -7.90 6.23 -4.07
N LYS A 65 -7.58 4.95 -4.06
CA LYS A 65 -8.45 3.89 -4.55
C LYS A 65 -8.54 2.74 -3.54
N ILE A 66 -9.67 2.03 -3.53
CA ILE A 66 -9.80 0.75 -2.81
C ILE A 66 -9.98 -0.35 -3.85
N ALA A 67 -9.02 -1.27 -3.91
CA ALA A 67 -9.12 -2.47 -4.71
C ALA A 67 -9.84 -3.56 -3.90
N LEU A 68 -10.98 -4.00 -4.43
CA LEU A 68 -11.92 -4.91 -3.79
C LEU A 68 -11.67 -6.36 -4.22
N ARG A 69 -12.40 -7.27 -3.58
CA ARG A 69 -12.28 -8.72 -3.77
C ARG A 69 -12.26 -9.16 -5.22
N PRO A 70 -11.32 -10.01 -5.64
CA PRO A 70 -11.33 -10.69 -6.93
C PRO A 70 -12.22 -11.94 -6.89
N ASP A 71 -12.56 -12.47 -8.07
CA ASP A 71 -13.35 -13.71 -8.21
C ASP A 71 -12.61 -14.90 -7.56
N SER A 72 -11.30 -15.02 -7.83
CA SER A 72 -10.45 -16.05 -7.21
C SER A 72 -9.77 -15.49 -5.96
N ARG A 73 -10.24 -15.91 -4.79
CA ARG A 73 -9.78 -15.40 -3.49
C ARG A 73 -9.75 -16.47 -2.40
N LEU A 74 -9.03 -16.19 -1.33
CA LEU A 74 -9.07 -16.97 -0.08
C LEU A 74 -10.17 -16.44 0.83
N GLY A 75 -10.70 -17.32 1.69
CA GLY A 75 -11.69 -16.97 2.71
C GLY A 75 -13.12 -16.86 2.18
N ASP A 76 -14.02 -16.61 3.09
CA ASP A 76 -15.44 -16.47 2.83
C ASP A 76 -15.86 -15.00 2.61
N ASP A 77 -17.07 -14.81 2.11
CA ASP A 77 -17.60 -13.48 1.81
C ASP A 77 -17.72 -12.60 3.07
N ALA A 78 -18.07 -13.19 4.21
CA ALA A 78 -18.20 -12.43 5.47
C ALA A 78 -16.86 -11.82 5.93
N THR A 79 -15.75 -12.56 5.77
CA THR A 79 -14.41 -12.05 6.05
C THR A 79 -14.02 -10.92 5.10
N TRP A 80 -14.37 -11.05 3.81
CA TRP A 80 -14.14 -10.00 2.82
C TRP A 80 -14.99 -8.76 3.07
N ASP A 81 -16.28 -8.92 3.39
CA ASP A 81 -17.16 -7.80 3.76
C ASP A 81 -16.55 -7.00 4.90
N LYS A 82 -16.10 -7.70 5.94
CA LYS A 82 -15.45 -7.11 7.10
C LYS A 82 -14.15 -6.36 6.74
N ALA A 83 -13.30 -6.95 5.92
CA ALA A 83 -12.03 -6.34 5.51
C ALA A 83 -12.25 -5.09 4.65
N GLU A 84 -13.15 -5.15 3.68
CA GLU A 84 -13.50 -4.01 2.82
C GLU A 84 -14.15 -2.88 3.61
N ASP A 85 -15.08 -3.20 4.53
CA ASP A 85 -15.74 -2.20 5.37
C ASP A 85 -14.78 -1.54 6.36
N ALA A 86 -13.78 -2.27 6.85
CA ALA A 86 -12.73 -1.70 7.70
C ALA A 86 -11.93 -0.62 6.94
N LEU A 87 -11.55 -0.87 5.68
CA LEU A 87 -10.85 0.12 4.85
C LEU A 87 -11.74 1.32 4.50
N ARG A 88 -13.00 1.09 4.13
CA ARG A 88 -13.98 2.18 3.87
C ARG A 88 -14.19 3.05 5.10
N THR A 89 -14.32 2.42 6.26
CA THR A 89 -14.51 3.13 7.54
C THR A 89 -13.29 3.99 7.87
N ALA A 90 -12.09 3.45 7.71
CA ALA A 90 -10.86 4.20 7.95
C ALA A 90 -10.73 5.41 7.00
N LEU A 91 -11.01 5.26 5.69
CA LEU A 91 -10.96 6.39 4.75
C LEU A 91 -12.04 7.43 5.02
N ARG A 92 -13.27 7.02 5.44
CA ARG A 92 -14.30 7.98 5.89
C ARG A 92 -13.82 8.78 7.10
N ALA A 93 -13.15 8.12 8.06
CA ALA A 93 -12.59 8.79 9.23
C ALA A 93 -11.46 9.77 8.86
N CYS A 94 -10.72 9.51 7.77
CA CYS A 94 -9.74 10.45 7.21
C CYS A 94 -10.38 11.63 6.47
N GLY A 95 -11.67 11.58 6.16
CA GLY A 95 -12.39 12.66 5.43
C GLY A 95 -11.97 12.79 3.96
N VAL A 96 -11.50 11.71 3.33
CA VAL A 96 -11.01 11.70 1.96
C VAL A 96 -11.97 10.99 1.02
N GLU A 97 -11.95 11.39 -0.25
CA GLU A 97 -12.67 10.70 -1.32
C GLU A 97 -11.80 9.61 -1.93
N TRP A 98 -12.43 8.55 -2.41
CA TRP A 98 -11.75 7.43 -3.08
C TRP A 98 -12.60 6.85 -4.21
N GLN A 99 -11.94 6.12 -5.09
CA GLN A 99 -12.57 5.31 -6.13
C GLN A 99 -12.51 3.83 -5.73
N GLU A 100 -13.58 3.08 -5.96
CA GLU A 100 -13.55 1.62 -5.80
C GLU A 100 -13.15 0.94 -7.12
N LEU A 101 -12.33 -0.10 -7.01
CA LEU A 101 -11.85 -0.94 -8.11
C LEU A 101 -12.29 -2.39 -7.85
N PRO A 102 -13.50 -2.79 -8.28
CA PRO A 102 -13.98 -4.15 -8.11
C PRO A 102 -13.08 -5.15 -8.84
N GLY A 103 -12.70 -6.24 -8.15
CA GLY A 103 -11.89 -7.31 -8.74
C GLY A 103 -10.37 -7.10 -8.71
N GLU A 104 -9.88 -5.92 -8.33
CA GLU A 104 -8.45 -5.56 -8.39
C GLU A 104 -7.69 -5.85 -7.08
N GLY A 105 -8.37 -6.33 -6.05
CA GLY A 105 -7.76 -6.73 -4.79
C GLY A 105 -6.83 -7.93 -4.94
N ALA A 106 -5.93 -8.12 -3.97
CA ALA A 106 -5.14 -9.35 -3.93
C ALA A 106 -6.01 -10.52 -3.47
N PHE A 107 -5.58 -11.74 -3.80
CA PHE A 107 -6.36 -12.95 -3.47
C PHE A 107 -6.57 -13.18 -1.95
N TYR A 108 -5.81 -12.50 -1.08
CA TYR A 108 -5.85 -12.64 0.38
C TYR A 108 -6.36 -11.41 1.14
N GLY A 109 -6.62 -10.29 0.45
CA GLY A 109 -7.19 -9.12 1.12
C GLY A 109 -7.38 -7.90 0.21
N PRO A 110 -8.33 -7.02 0.54
CA PRO A 110 -8.52 -5.74 -0.13
C PRO A 110 -7.40 -4.77 0.24
N LYS A 111 -7.21 -3.74 -0.57
CA LYS A 111 -6.14 -2.78 -0.35
C LYS A 111 -6.55 -1.35 -0.70
N ILE A 112 -6.05 -0.38 0.07
CA ILE A 112 -6.01 1.01 -0.34
C ILE A 112 -4.77 1.20 -1.21
N GLU A 113 -4.92 1.91 -2.32
CA GLU A 113 -3.86 2.26 -3.25
C GLU A 113 -3.73 3.78 -3.36
N TYR A 114 -2.49 4.26 -3.34
CA TYR A 114 -2.14 5.66 -3.57
C TYR A 114 -1.48 5.79 -4.94
N HIS A 115 -2.11 6.57 -5.81
CA HIS A 115 -1.68 6.75 -7.18
C HIS A 115 -1.19 8.17 -7.40
N LEU A 116 -0.03 8.29 -8.04
CA LEU A 116 0.54 9.54 -8.48
C LEU A 116 0.59 9.60 -10.01
N LYS A 117 0.59 10.82 -10.57
CA LYS A 117 0.77 11.03 -12.00
C LYS A 117 2.24 11.29 -12.30
N ASP A 118 2.72 10.75 -13.41
CA ASP A 118 4.00 11.14 -13.99
C ASP A 118 3.90 12.47 -14.77
N ALA A 119 5.01 12.96 -15.32
CA ALA A 119 5.09 14.23 -16.00
C ALA A 119 4.21 14.36 -17.26
N ILE A 120 3.78 13.24 -17.85
CA ILE A 120 2.89 13.21 -19.02
C ILE A 120 1.46 12.78 -18.67
N GLY A 121 1.12 12.73 -17.37
CA GLY A 121 -0.23 12.46 -16.87
C GLY A 121 -0.63 11.00 -16.74
N ARG A 122 0.29 10.03 -16.91
CA ARG A 122 0.01 8.62 -16.65
C ARG A 122 -0.06 8.39 -15.14
N THR A 123 -1.01 7.58 -14.71
CA THR A 123 -1.22 7.26 -13.30
C THR A 123 -0.50 5.98 -12.92
N TRP A 124 0.29 6.04 -11.85
CA TRP A 124 1.07 4.93 -11.31
C TRP A 124 0.71 4.67 -9.85
N GLN A 125 0.41 3.41 -9.53
CA GLN A 125 0.28 2.99 -8.14
C GLN A 125 1.66 3.03 -7.47
N LEU A 126 1.72 3.67 -6.31
CA LEU A 126 2.88 3.71 -5.41
C LEU A 126 2.51 3.10 -4.06
N GLY A 127 1.94 3.89 -3.16
CA GLY A 127 1.60 3.45 -1.82
C GLY A 127 0.50 2.41 -1.77
N THR A 128 0.58 1.55 -0.78
CA THR A 128 -0.41 0.49 -0.53
C THR A 128 -0.58 0.26 0.96
N MET A 129 -1.83 0.12 1.39
CA MET A 129 -2.21 -0.40 2.71
C MET A 129 -3.20 -1.53 2.50
N GLN A 130 -2.83 -2.76 2.85
CA GLN A 130 -3.64 -3.94 2.64
C GLN A 130 -4.02 -4.59 3.96
N VAL A 131 -5.29 -4.96 4.11
CA VAL A 131 -5.79 -5.68 5.28
C VAL A 131 -5.85 -7.17 5.00
N ASP A 132 -5.24 -7.96 5.88
CA ASP A 132 -5.12 -9.39 5.75
C ASP A 132 -5.59 -10.09 7.04
N PHE A 133 -6.74 -10.75 6.97
CA PHE A 133 -7.30 -11.58 8.03
C PHE A 133 -6.90 -13.07 7.91
N MET A 134 -6.19 -13.44 6.84
CA MET A 134 -6.01 -14.84 6.47
C MET A 134 -4.62 -15.38 6.79
N MET A 135 -3.59 -14.66 6.32
CA MET A 135 -2.21 -15.16 6.36
C MET A 135 -1.68 -15.36 7.77
N PRO A 136 -1.95 -14.48 8.76
CA PRO A 136 -1.46 -14.71 10.12
C PRO A 136 -1.88 -16.05 10.68
N GLY A 137 -3.16 -16.42 10.56
CA GLY A 137 -3.65 -17.71 11.02
C GLY A 137 -3.03 -18.90 10.25
N ARG A 138 -2.86 -18.77 8.93
CA ARG A 138 -2.23 -19.80 8.08
C ARG A 138 -0.75 -20.01 8.39
N LEU A 139 -0.07 -18.94 8.83
CA LEU A 139 1.35 -18.98 9.24
C LEU A 139 1.52 -19.31 10.73
N GLY A 140 0.43 -19.54 11.47
CA GLY A 140 0.47 -19.87 12.88
C GLY A 140 0.84 -18.70 13.80
N ALA A 141 0.64 -17.46 13.33
CA ALA A 141 0.85 -16.28 14.18
C ALA A 141 -0.27 -16.18 15.22
N GLU A 142 0.10 -16.09 16.49
CA GLU A 142 -0.82 -15.99 17.61
C GLU A 142 -0.39 -14.89 18.58
N TYR A 143 -1.36 -14.29 19.26
CA TYR A 143 -1.13 -13.45 20.43
C TYR A 143 -2.07 -13.86 21.57
N VAL A 144 -1.74 -13.47 22.79
CA VAL A 144 -2.60 -13.70 23.95
C VAL A 144 -3.31 -12.39 24.27
N ASP A 145 -4.64 -12.44 24.29
CA ASP A 145 -5.48 -11.28 24.59
C ASP A 145 -5.59 -10.99 26.10
N GLU A 146 -6.30 -9.94 26.47
CA GLU A 146 -6.54 -9.52 27.86
C GLU A 146 -7.29 -10.56 28.72
N HIS A 147 -7.94 -11.53 28.07
CA HIS A 147 -8.63 -12.65 28.71
C HIS A 147 -7.80 -13.92 28.76
N SER A 148 -6.48 -13.82 28.50
CA SER A 148 -5.55 -14.95 28.42
C SER A 148 -5.93 -16.01 27.35
N GLN A 149 -6.63 -15.57 26.30
CA GLN A 149 -7.02 -16.42 25.17
C GLN A 149 -6.08 -16.21 23.99
N LYS A 150 -5.70 -17.28 23.32
CA LYS A 150 -4.94 -17.23 22.08
C LYS A 150 -5.84 -16.80 20.92
N LYS A 151 -5.39 -15.82 20.16
CA LYS A 151 -6.06 -15.31 18.96
C LYS A 151 -5.06 -15.07 17.82
N HIS A 152 -5.57 -15.10 16.61
CA HIS A 152 -4.79 -14.68 15.44
C HIS A 152 -4.88 -13.15 15.28
N PRO A 153 -3.77 -12.46 15.06
CA PRO A 153 -3.79 -11.03 14.75
C PRO A 153 -4.31 -10.79 13.33
N VAL A 154 -4.75 -9.57 13.08
CA VAL A 154 -4.85 -9.03 11.72
C VAL A 154 -3.47 -8.56 11.29
N MET A 155 -3.11 -8.73 10.04
CA MET A 155 -1.89 -8.19 9.48
C MET A 155 -2.21 -7.07 8.47
N LEU A 156 -1.50 -5.95 8.62
CA LEU A 156 -1.55 -4.85 7.66
C LEU A 156 -0.22 -4.84 6.90
N HIS A 157 -0.28 -5.05 5.58
CA HIS A 157 0.86 -4.89 4.69
C HIS A 157 0.87 -3.44 4.23
N ARG A 158 1.99 -2.75 4.35
CA ARG A 158 2.08 -1.34 4.01
C ARG A 158 3.37 -1.01 3.27
N ALA A 159 3.26 -0.14 2.29
CA ALA A 159 4.38 0.49 1.61
C ALA A 159 3.97 1.92 1.22
N ILE A 160 4.83 2.90 1.43
CA ILE A 160 4.54 4.31 1.06
C ILE A 160 4.96 4.56 -0.38
N VAL A 161 6.17 4.20 -0.75
CA VAL A 161 6.67 4.40 -2.11
C VAL A 161 6.44 3.19 -3.02
N GLY A 162 6.20 2.02 -2.44
CA GLY A 162 5.92 0.77 -3.13
C GLY A 162 7.16 0.21 -3.84
N SER A 163 7.54 0.79 -4.98
CA SER A 163 8.80 0.51 -5.66
C SER A 163 9.68 1.76 -5.61
N MET A 164 10.85 1.64 -5.02
CA MET A 164 11.85 2.72 -4.99
C MET A 164 12.22 3.18 -6.40
N GLU A 165 12.39 2.24 -7.33
CA GLU A 165 12.71 2.52 -8.73
C GLU A 165 11.60 3.34 -9.42
N ARG A 166 10.34 2.94 -9.23
CA ARG A 166 9.19 3.68 -9.78
C ARG A 166 9.09 5.07 -9.17
N PHE A 167 9.21 5.17 -7.85
CA PHE A 167 9.15 6.44 -7.15
C PHE A 167 10.26 7.40 -7.62
N ILE A 168 11.50 6.92 -7.71
CA ILE A 168 12.64 7.69 -8.21
C ILE A 168 12.40 8.12 -9.66
N GLY A 169 11.87 7.25 -10.52
CA GLY A 169 11.55 7.59 -11.90
C GLY A 169 10.54 8.74 -12.01
N ILE A 170 9.44 8.64 -11.26
CA ILE A 170 8.42 9.70 -11.23
C ILE A 170 8.99 11.00 -10.64
N LEU A 171 9.83 10.90 -9.61
CA LEU A 171 10.48 12.04 -8.97
C LEU A 171 11.44 12.78 -9.92
N ILE A 172 12.23 12.03 -10.69
CA ILE A 172 13.12 12.61 -11.71
C ILE A 172 12.30 13.38 -12.76
N GLU A 173 11.21 12.80 -13.24
CA GLU A 173 10.32 13.44 -14.21
C GLU A 173 9.64 14.69 -13.59
N HIS A 174 9.14 14.60 -12.36
CA HIS A 174 8.47 15.68 -11.66
C HIS A 174 9.36 16.93 -11.51
N HIS A 175 10.62 16.74 -11.15
CA HIS A 175 11.59 17.82 -10.99
C HIS A 175 12.36 18.14 -12.28
N ALA A 176 12.07 17.45 -13.39
CA ALA A 176 12.85 17.59 -14.66
C ALA A 176 14.37 17.45 -14.43
N GLY A 177 14.77 16.63 -13.47
CA GLY A 177 16.16 16.44 -13.06
C GLY A 177 16.74 17.58 -12.19
N GLN A 178 16.00 18.64 -11.93
CA GLN A 178 16.42 19.77 -11.10
C GLN A 178 15.91 19.60 -9.66
N PHE A 179 16.58 18.76 -8.90
CA PHE A 179 16.17 18.46 -7.54
C PHE A 179 16.42 19.63 -6.57
N PRO A 180 15.59 19.76 -5.51
CA PRO A 180 15.93 20.64 -4.40
C PRO A 180 17.25 20.21 -3.76
N ALA A 181 17.96 21.15 -3.14
CA ALA A 181 19.33 20.93 -2.62
C ALA A 181 19.44 19.70 -1.71
N TRP A 182 18.45 19.46 -0.83
CA TRP A 182 18.46 18.33 0.11
C TRP A 182 18.33 16.96 -0.57
N LEU A 183 17.86 16.91 -1.83
CA LEU A 183 17.65 15.68 -2.60
C LEU A 183 18.67 15.54 -3.75
N ALA A 184 19.36 16.62 -4.11
CA ALA A 184 20.31 16.61 -5.22
C ALA A 184 21.49 15.68 -4.93
N PRO A 185 21.89 14.80 -5.89
CA PRO A 185 23.04 13.91 -5.74
C PRO A 185 24.39 14.67 -5.55
N VAL A 186 24.44 15.87 -6.10
CA VAL A 186 25.58 16.81 -5.99
C VAL A 186 25.03 18.12 -5.47
N GLN A 187 25.56 18.56 -4.34
CA GLN A 187 25.15 19.80 -3.66
C GLN A 187 26.22 20.88 -3.85
#